data_0b3f2ba4e838d8158c09aa89d90cecd0
#
_entry.id   0b3f2ba4e838d8158c09aa89d90cecd0
#
_cell.length_a   1.000
_cell.length_b   1.000
_cell.length_c   1.000
_cell.angle_alpha   90.00
_cell.angle_beta   90.00
_cell.angle_gamma   90.00
#
_symmetry.space_group_name_H-M   'P 1'
#
loop_
_entity.id
_entity.type
_entity.pdbx_description
1 polymer ?
#
loop_
_entity_poly.entity_id
_entity_poly.type
_entity_poly.pdbx_seq_one_letter_code
_entity_poly.pdbx_strand_id
1 'polypeptide(L)'
;MSTTRIVTVAVLMIASAWVLHVVWAAKQAMNTRANENREEQSNMTNDKIIMLIEAKIQPQRRAELVEAVRQYLPLVRAEPGVEAFYITARKDDPNTFIFYEIYRSQAAQDFHLQQDFTKKFLATLKSAQVGDRVRTNLVELAPEGQTHSN
;
A
#
# COMPACT_ATOMS: atom_id res chain seq x y z
N MET A 1 10.31 -67.81 -25.32
CA MET A 1 10.58 -66.39 -25.76
C MET A 1 9.53 -65.44 -25.25
N SER A 2 9.01 -65.50 -24.02
CA SER A 2 7.89 -64.67 -23.61
C SER A 2 8.08 -63.86 -22.30
N THR A 3 8.96 -64.22 -21.40
CA THR A 3 9.11 -63.58 -20.10
C THR A 3 9.91 -62.26 -20.17
N THR A 4 10.93 -62.14 -21.02
CA THR A 4 11.80 -60.96 -21.09
C THR A 4 11.06 -59.74 -21.66
N ARG A 5 10.10 -59.89 -22.57
CA ARG A 5 9.31 -58.80 -23.17
C ARG A 5 8.30 -58.19 -22.18
N ILE A 6 7.73 -58.99 -21.26
CA ILE A 6 6.77 -58.52 -20.28
C ILE A 6 7.43 -57.68 -19.21
N VAL A 7 8.63 -58.04 -18.77
CA VAL A 7 9.40 -57.28 -17.75
C VAL A 7 9.82 -55.90 -18.28
N THR A 8 10.24 -55.84 -19.56
CA THR A 8 10.69 -54.56 -20.16
C THR A 8 9.54 -53.57 -20.33
N VAL A 9 8.33 -54.04 -20.68
CA VAL A 9 7.17 -53.17 -20.81
C VAL A 9 6.69 -52.67 -19.46
N ALA A 10 6.72 -53.49 -18.40
CA ALA A 10 6.33 -53.10 -17.05
C ALA A 10 7.27 -52.05 -16.45
N VAL A 11 8.58 -52.16 -16.69
CA VAL A 11 9.57 -51.16 -16.18
C VAL A 11 9.41 -49.83 -16.92
N LEU A 12 9.11 -49.81 -18.22
CA LEU A 12 8.84 -48.57 -18.97
C LEU A 12 7.56 -47.89 -18.54
N MET A 13 6.51 -48.61 -18.18
CA MET A 13 5.24 -48.04 -17.70
C MET A 13 5.40 -47.42 -16.31
N ILE A 14 6.18 -48.04 -15.42
CA ILE A 14 6.45 -47.51 -14.08
C ILE A 14 7.29 -46.22 -14.16
N ALA A 15 8.29 -46.19 -15.04
CA ALA A 15 9.14 -44.99 -15.22
C ALA A 15 8.33 -43.80 -15.76
N SER A 16 7.38 -44.03 -16.67
CA SER A 16 6.54 -42.96 -17.22
C SER A 16 5.54 -42.41 -16.18
N ALA A 17 5.01 -43.26 -15.31
CA ALA A 17 4.11 -42.84 -14.23
C ALA A 17 4.87 -41.98 -13.18
N TRP A 18 6.11 -42.30 -12.89
CA TRP A 18 6.96 -41.54 -11.97
C TRP A 18 7.27 -40.14 -12.51
N VAL A 19 7.62 -40.02 -13.77
CA VAL A 19 7.91 -38.72 -14.43
C VAL A 19 6.65 -37.84 -14.40
N LEU A 20 5.48 -38.38 -14.71
CA LEU A 20 4.23 -37.63 -14.67
C LEU A 20 3.89 -37.17 -13.24
N HIS A 21 4.19 -38.00 -12.24
CA HIS A 21 3.93 -37.65 -10.84
C HIS A 21 4.86 -36.53 -10.35
N VAL A 22 6.12 -36.57 -10.71
CA VAL A 22 7.11 -35.51 -10.37
C VAL A 22 6.75 -34.18 -11.04
N VAL A 23 6.37 -34.22 -12.32
CA VAL A 23 5.94 -33.03 -13.06
C VAL A 23 4.65 -32.45 -12.45
N TRP A 24 3.69 -33.30 -12.09
CA TRP A 24 2.46 -32.87 -11.46
C TRP A 24 2.71 -32.22 -10.07
N ALA A 25 3.55 -32.86 -9.23
CA ALA A 25 3.93 -32.34 -7.92
C ALA A 25 4.69 -31.00 -8.04
N ALA A 26 5.58 -30.86 -9.01
CA ALA A 26 6.28 -29.61 -9.27
C ALA A 26 5.32 -28.48 -9.70
N LYS A 27 4.34 -28.80 -10.55
CA LYS A 27 3.31 -27.84 -10.96
C LYS A 27 2.42 -27.41 -9.79
N GLN A 28 2.07 -28.32 -8.89
CA GLN A 28 1.32 -28.01 -7.67
C GLN A 28 2.13 -27.07 -6.76
N ALA A 29 3.39 -27.37 -6.50
CA ALA A 29 4.26 -26.53 -5.67
C ALA A 29 4.45 -25.11 -6.26
N MET A 30 4.56 -25.00 -7.57
CA MET A 30 4.63 -23.69 -8.24
C MET A 30 3.33 -22.91 -8.11
N ASN A 31 2.17 -23.55 -8.25
CA ASN A 31 0.86 -22.92 -8.10
C ASN A 31 0.64 -22.46 -6.64
N THR A 32 1.03 -23.27 -5.66
CA THR A 32 0.91 -22.90 -4.24
C THR A 32 1.75 -21.67 -3.94
N ARG A 33 3.02 -21.64 -4.34
CA ARG A 33 3.88 -20.46 -4.17
C ARG A 33 3.35 -19.23 -4.89
N ALA A 34 2.81 -19.39 -6.10
CA ALA A 34 2.21 -18.28 -6.85
C ALA A 34 0.98 -17.70 -6.15
N ASN A 35 0.17 -18.55 -5.50
CA ASN A 35 -0.98 -18.11 -4.72
C ASN A 35 -0.56 -17.45 -3.41
N GLU A 36 0.40 -18.02 -2.67
CA GLU A 36 0.97 -17.42 -1.45
C GLU A 36 1.54 -16.03 -1.74
N ASN A 37 2.34 -15.88 -2.79
CA ASN A 37 2.89 -14.59 -3.21
C ASN A 37 1.79 -13.60 -3.63
N ARG A 38 0.70 -14.07 -4.24
CA ARG A 38 -0.43 -13.23 -4.64
C ARG A 38 -1.23 -12.76 -3.42
N GLU A 39 -1.42 -13.63 -2.42
CA GLU A 39 -2.10 -13.28 -1.17
C GLU A 39 -1.25 -12.32 -0.33
N GLU A 40 0.06 -12.55 -0.22
CA GLU A 40 0.99 -11.63 0.43
C GLU A 40 1.02 -10.25 -0.25
N GLN A 41 1.05 -10.22 -1.58
CA GLN A 41 1.04 -8.98 -2.36
C GLN A 41 -0.33 -8.28 -2.29
N SER A 42 -1.43 -9.03 -2.23
CA SER A 42 -2.78 -8.49 -2.00
C SER A 42 -2.93 -7.89 -0.60
N ASN A 43 -2.38 -8.54 0.41
CA ASN A 43 -2.39 -8.03 1.78
C ASN A 43 -1.56 -6.74 1.89
N MET A 44 -0.34 -6.70 1.33
CA MET A 44 0.48 -5.48 1.32
C MET A 44 -0.15 -4.32 0.55
N THR A 45 -0.92 -4.60 -0.51
CA THR A 45 -1.61 -3.55 -1.29
C THR A 45 -2.90 -3.07 -0.65
N ASN A 46 -3.44 -3.81 0.31
CA ASN A 46 -4.71 -3.50 0.97
C ASN A 46 -4.53 -2.95 2.40
N ASP A 47 -3.30 -2.87 2.90
CA ASP A 47 -3.02 -2.27 4.20
C ASP A 47 -3.24 -0.76 4.14
N LYS A 48 -3.99 -0.25 5.10
CA LYS A 48 -4.21 1.18 5.27
C LYS A 48 -2.88 1.92 5.45
N ILE A 49 -2.75 3.04 4.78
CA ILE A 49 -1.65 3.97 5.01
C ILE A 49 -2.15 5.05 5.96
N ILE A 50 -1.59 5.08 7.15
CA ILE A 50 -1.91 6.08 8.16
C ILE A 50 -0.63 6.88 8.45
N MET A 51 -0.71 8.20 8.32
CA MET A 51 0.45 9.03 8.55
C MET A 51 0.11 10.37 9.19
N LEU A 52 1.07 10.87 9.92
CA LEU A 52 1.10 12.23 10.42
C LEU A 52 2.32 12.93 9.81
N ILE A 53 2.09 14.11 9.23
CA ILE A 53 3.16 14.93 8.66
C ILE A 53 3.14 16.28 9.38
N GLU A 54 4.31 16.69 9.86
CA GLU A 54 4.49 18.01 10.45
C GLU A 54 5.35 18.87 9.53
N ALA A 55 4.90 20.08 9.24
CA ALA A 55 5.61 21.04 8.40
C ALA A 55 5.64 22.41 9.06
N LYS A 56 6.83 22.97 9.26
CA LYS A 56 6.99 24.35 9.72
C LYS A 56 6.89 25.31 8.55
N ILE A 57 6.07 26.35 8.68
CA ILE A 57 5.74 27.29 7.61
C ILE A 57 6.32 28.66 7.93
N GLN A 58 6.85 29.33 6.92
CA GLN A 58 7.27 30.73 7.02
C GLN A 58 6.06 31.60 7.42
N PRO A 59 6.13 32.42 8.50
CA PRO A 59 4.99 33.19 8.98
C PRO A 59 4.36 34.08 7.90
N GLN A 60 5.17 34.69 7.04
CA GLN A 60 4.72 35.54 5.95
C GLN A 60 3.99 34.79 4.82
N ARG A 61 4.19 33.45 4.70
CA ARG A 61 3.55 32.60 3.70
C ARG A 61 2.31 31.88 4.23
N ARG A 62 2.05 32.01 5.54
CA ARG A 62 0.96 31.29 6.21
C ARG A 62 -0.42 31.57 5.59
N ALA A 63 -0.73 32.83 5.33
CA ALA A 63 -2.05 33.19 4.77
C ALA A 63 -2.27 32.59 3.38
N GLU A 64 -1.26 32.62 2.52
CA GLU A 64 -1.28 31.99 1.21
C GLU A 64 -1.51 30.47 1.30
N LEU A 65 -0.79 29.81 2.22
CA LEU A 65 -0.94 28.37 2.36
C LEU A 65 -2.31 27.99 2.94
N VAL A 66 -2.88 28.78 3.87
CA VAL A 66 -4.25 28.56 4.38
C VAL A 66 -5.27 28.66 3.26
N GLU A 67 -5.10 29.60 2.33
CA GLU A 67 -6.00 29.69 1.16
C GLU A 67 -5.83 28.50 0.22
N ALA A 68 -4.59 28.06 0.00
CA ALA A 68 -4.33 26.84 -0.77
C ALA A 68 -4.96 25.60 -0.11
N VAL A 69 -4.93 25.49 1.23
CA VAL A 69 -5.59 24.41 1.98
C VAL A 69 -7.12 24.44 1.77
N ARG A 70 -7.74 25.61 1.79
CA ARG A 70 -9.20 25.72 1.56
C ARG A 70 -9.63 25.19 0.19
N GLN A 71 -8.82 25.44 -0.83
CA GLN A 71 -9.09 24.96 -2.19
C GLN A 71 -8.76 23.48 -2.35
N TYR A 72 -7.76 22.98 -1.65
CA TYR A 72 -7.23 21.63 -1.76
C TYR A 72 -8.09 20.59 -1.02
N LEU A 73 -8.49 20.86 0.23
CA LEU A 73 -9.16 19.89 1.08
C LEU A 73 -10.44 19.28 0.49
N PRO A 74 -11.34 20.04 -0.16
CA PRO A 74 -12.54 19.44 -0.76
C PRO A 74 -12.22 18.45 -1.86
N LEU A 75 -11.15 18.68 -2.64
CA LEU A 75 -10.73 17.81 -3.74
C LEU A 75 -10.18 16.49 -3.20
N VAL A 76 -9.31 16.56 -2.19
CA VAL A 76 -8.74 15.36 -1.54
C VAL A 76 -9.82 14.50 -0.91
N ARG A 77 -10.75 15.13 -0.17
CA ARG A 77 -11.83 14.43 0.52
C ARG A 77 -12.84 13.78 -0.43
N ALA A 78 -12.86 14.17 -1.69
CA ALA A 78 -13.68 13.55 -2.71
C ALA A 78 -13.02 12.33 -3.37
N GLU A 79 -11.75 12.07 -3.10
CA GLU A 79 -11.04 10.90 -3.64
C GLU A 79 -11.54 9.62 -2.99
N PRO A 80 -11.90 8.57 -3.76
CA PRO A 80 -12.54 7.36 -3.23
C PRO A 80 -11.64 6.51 -2.35
N GLY A 81 -10.32 6.72 -2.39
CA GLY A 81 -9.32 6.02 -1.58
C GLY A 81 -8.91 6.74 -0.31
N VAL A 82 -9.36 7.99 -0.09
CA VAL A 82 -9.08 8.78 1.10
C VAL A 82 -10.14 8.51 2.17
N GLU A 83 -9.75 7.93 3.30
CA GLU A 83 -10.66 7.67 4.43
C GLU A 83 -10.72 8.86 5.38
N ALA A 84 -9.58 9.52 5.61
CA ALA A 84 -9.52 10.75 6.40
C ALA A 84 -8.38 11.64 5.90
N PHE A 85 -8.63 12.94 5.88
CA PHE A 85 -7.63 13.93 5.54
C PHE A 85 -7.89 15.23 6.30
N TYR A 86 -6.97 15.57 7.20
CA TYR A 86 -7.04 16.77 8.01
C TYR A 86 -5.76 17.56 7.87
N ILE A 87 -5.90 18.87 7.69
CA ILE A 87 -4.80 19.83 7.80
C ILE A 87 -5.15 20.79 8.91
N THR A 88 -4.32 20.80 9.93
CA THR A 88 -4.50 21.61 11.15
C THR A 88 -3.24 22.40 11.43
N ALA A 89 -3.26 23.26 12.42
CA ALA A 89 -2.07 23.91 12.94
C ALA A 89 -1.96 23.66 14.45
N ARG A 90 -0.76 23.66 14.97
CA ARG A 90 -0.52 23.58 16.42
C ARG A 90 -1.10 24.82 17.09
N LYS A 91 -1.67 24.64 18.29
CA LYS A 91 -2.20 25.78 19.08
C LYS A 91 -1.10 26.67 19.64
N ASP A 92 0.01 26.04 20.01
CA ASP A 92 1.20 26.69 20.60
C ASP A 92 2.15 27.29 19.54
N ASP A 93 2.08 26.81 18.30
CA ASP A 93 2.81 27.36 17.14
C ASP A 93 1.92 27.31 15.88
N PRO A 94 1.16 28.37 15.60
CA PRO A 94 0.24 28.41 14.45
C PRO A 94 0.93 28.29 13.09
N ASN A 95 2.25 28.40 13.04
CA ASN A 95 3.03 28.21 11.82
C ASN A 95 3.51 26.77 11.63
N THR A 96 3.24 25.87 12.57
CA THR A 96 3.47 24.44 12.41
C THR A 96 2.15 23.76 11.99
N PHE A 97 2.14 23.28 10.76
CA PHE A 97 0.97 22.60 10.17
C PHE A 97 1.12 21.09 10.38
N ILE A 98 0.00 20.46 10.74
CA ILE A 98 -0.11 19.02 10.94
C ILE A 98 -1.08 18.47 9.91
N PHE A 99 -0.61 17.50 9.13
CA PHE A 99 -1.41 16.71 8.21
C PHE A 99 -1.64 15.36 8.85
N TYR A 100 -2.88 14.94 8.97
CA TYR A 100 -3.27 13.60 9.38
C TYR A 100 -4.01 12.96 8.22
N GLU A 101 -3.45 11.88 7.71
CA GLU A 101 -3.88 11.28 6.45
C GLU A 101 -4.11 9.78 6.64
N ILE A 102 -5.26 9.29 6.15
CA ILE A 102 -5.58 7.87 6.09
C ILE A 102 -6.01 7.54 4.67
N TYR A 103 -5.26 6.64 4.05
CA TYR A 103 -5.60 6.08 2.74
C TYR A 103 -5.93 4.60 2.92
N ARG A 104 -6.91 4.13 2.14
CA ARG A 104 -7.37 2.74 2.16
C ARG A 104 -6.26 1.74 1.80
N SER A 105 -5.29 2.16 0.98
CA SER A 105 -4.20 1.33 0.50
C SER A 105 -3.06 2.18 -0.06
N GLN A 106 -1.92 1.55 -0.32
CA GLN A 106 -0.82 2.18 -1.05
C GLN A 106 -1.26 2.69 -2.42
N ALA A 107 -2.07 1.94 -3.16
CA ALA A 107 -2.58 2.37 -4.46
C ALA A 107 -3.43 3.64 -4.37
N ALA A 108 -4.21 3.82 -3.29
CA ALA A 108 -4.97 5.05 -3.06
C ALA A 108 -4.05 6.25 -2.77
N GLN A 109 -2.98 6.05 -2.00
CA GLN A 109 -1.99 7.10 -1.78
C GLN A 109 -1.25 7.46 -3.08
N ASP A 110 -0.85 6.48 -3.87
CA ASP A 110 -0.17 6.70 -5.14
C ASP A 110 -1.08 7.46 -6.11
N PHE A 111 -2.36 7.12 -6.17
CA PHE A 111 -3.37 7.86 -6.95
C PHE A 111 -3.45 9.32 -6.50
N HIS A 112 -3.56 9.57 -5.18
CA HIS A 112 -3.57 10.90 -4.58
C HIS A 112 -2.35 11.74 -5.00
N LEU A 113 -1.16 11.17 -4.91
CA LEU A 113 0.10 11.86 -5.23
C LEU A 113 0.24 12.18 -6.72
N GLN A 114 -0.49 11.48 -7.59
CA GLN A 114 -0.48 11.71 -9.05
C GLN A 114 -1.44 12.84 -9.48
N GLN A 115 -2.39 13.27 -8.63
CA GLN A 115 -3.34 14.32 -8.97
C GLN A 115 -2.65 15.67 -9.18
N ASP A 116 -3.06 16.41 -10.20
CA ASP A 116 -2.46 17.70 -10.51
C ASP A 116 -2.69 18.74 -9.41
N PHE A 117 -3.86 18.72 -8.76
CA PHE A 117 -4.14 19.59 -7.61
C PHE A 117 -3.25 19.24 -6.40
N THR A 118 -2.92 17.98 -6.20
CA THR A 118 -1.97 17.55 -5.15
C THR A 118 -0.55 18.02 -5.46
N LYS A 119 -0.08 17.84 -6.69
CA LYS A 119 1.22 18.35 -7.13
C LYS A 119 1.34 19.86 -6.95
N LYS A 120 0.28 20.59 -7.34
CA LYS A 120 0.21 22.06 -7.17
C LYS A 120 0.27 22.44 -5.69
N PHE A 121 -0.54 21.80 -4.84
CA PHE A 121 -0.52 22.05 -3.39
C PHE A 121 0.84 21.76 -2.77
N LEU A 122 1.45 20.62 -3.09
CA LEU A 122 2.78 20.24 -2.59
C LEU A 122 3.87 21.21 -3.04
N ALA A 123 3.79 21.79 -4.24
CA ALA A 123 4.70 22.82 -4.70
C ALA A 123 4.54 24.11 -3.86
N THR A 124 3.31 24.53 -3.58
CA THR A 124 3.02 25.68 -2.71
C THR A 124 3.52 25.42 -1.28
N LEU A 125 3.26 24.25 -0.73
CA LEU A 125 3.74 23.84 0.59
C LEU A 125 5.28 23.87 0.65
N LYS A 126 5.95 23.29 -0.34
CA LYS A 126 7.40 23.26 -0.43
C LYS A 126 8.01 24.66 -0.45
N SER A 127 7.38 25.61 -1.17
CA SER A 127 7.87 26.99 -1.23
C SER A 127 7.63 27.79 0.06
N ALA A 128 6.66 27.37 0.88
CA ALA A 128 6.28 28.03 2.12
C ALA A 128 6.95 27.41 3.37
N GLN A 129 7.45 26.18 3.29
CA GLN A 129 8.00 25.47 4.44
C GLN A 129 9.41 25.96 4.81
N VAL A 130 9.76 25.74 6.09
CA VAL A 130 11.09 25.96 6.66
C VAL A 130 11.68 24.61 7.04
N GLY A 131 12.82 24.25 6.46
CA GLY A 131 13.45 22.95 6.68
C GLY A 131 12.63 21.78 6.08
N ASP A 132 12.93 20.57 6.52
CA ASP A 132 12.26 19.36 6.06
C ASP A 132 11.00 19.07 6.87
N ARG A 133 10.05 18.41 6.24
CA ARG A 133 8.86 17.88 6.90
C ARG A 133 9.22 16.62 7.69
N VAL A 134 8.64 16.49 8.86
CA VAL A 134 8.73 15.26 9.65
C VAL A 134 7.51 14.39 9.31
N ARG A 135 7.75 13.18 8.81
CA ARG A 135 6.71 12.19 8.52
C ARG A 135 6.80 11.05 9.53
N THR A 136 5.68 10.75 10.16
CA THR A 136 5.50 9.61 11.06
C THR A 136 4.46 8.67 10.46
N ASN A 137 4.85 7.43 10.16
CA ASN A 137 3.91 6.40 9.78
C ASN A 137 3.30 5.81 11.04
N LEU A 138 1.99 5.58 11.00
CA LEU A 138 1.21 5.09 12.13
C LEU A 138 0.60 3.73 11.76
N VAL A 139 0.28 2.94 12.77
CA VAL A 139 -0.46 1.69 12.61
C VAL A 139 -1.72 1.73 13.46
N GLU A 140 -2.78 1.14 12.97
CA GLU A 140 -4.02 0.97 13.72
C GLU A 140 -3.82 -0.12 14.79
N LEU A 141 -4.07 0.22 16.07
CA LEU A 141 -3.86 -0.72 17.17
C LEU A 141 -4.97 -1.77 17.30
N ALA A 142 -6.17 -1.46 16.80
CA ALA A 142 -7.33 -2.35 16.80
C ALA A 142 -8.06 -2.23 15.46
N PRO A 143 -7.49 -2.77 14.37
CA PRO A 143 -8.11 -2.70 13.05
C PRO A 143 -9.45 -3.46 13.05
N GLU A 144 -10.47 -2.86 12.41
CA GLU A 144 -11.77 -3.51 12.26
C GLU A 144 -11.63 -4.80 11.46
N GLY A 145 -12.21 -5.89 11.95
CA GLY A 145 -12.29 -7.17 11.24
C GLY A 145 -11.22 -8.20 11.58
N GLN A 146 -10.25 -7.93 12.45
CA GLN A 146 -9.41 -8.97 13.03
C GLN A 146 -10.16 -9.67 14.17
N THR A 147 -11.12 -10.53 13.83
CA THR A 147 -11.64 -11.51 14.77
C THR A 147 -10.54 -12.55 15.00
N HIS A 148 -9.92 -12.49 16.16
CA HIS A 148 -9.10 -13.60 16.63
C HIS A 148 -10.01 -14.83 16.77
N SER A 149 -9.96 -15.73 15.80
CA SER A 149 -10.51 -17.08 15.99
C SER A 149 -9.62 -17.78 17.02
N ASN A 150 -10.13 -17.90 18.24
CA ASN A 150 -9.59 -18.78 19.27
C ASN A 150 -9.75 -20.24 18.83
#